data_e29f223b335c1a438598129793990f1b
#
_entry.id   e29f223b335c1a438598129793990f1b
#
_cell.length_a   1.000
_cell.length_b   1.000
_cell.length_c   1.000
_cell.angle_alpha   90.00
_cell.angle_beta   90.00
_cell.angle_gamma   90.00
#
_symmetry.space_group_name_H-M   'P 1'
#
loop_
_entity.id
_entity.type
_entity.pdbx_description
1 polymer ?
#
loop_
_entity_poly.entity_id
_entity_poly.type
_entity_poly.pdbx_seq_one_letter_code
_entity_poly.pdbx_strand_id
1 'polypeptide(L)'
;MTKNDNSESFCFRCYHTWKKRVKSRPSKFCPRCKSPYWNKPRRRVSKGIVLKMKETIINIHNTIIKLSGGEYGIRDDGGIYNSIYKLLNYQYRNQKNPENIGAFALNEFAKRHYFVDGNKRTAYAIAKIFMLINRCHLKIQYKEAIDFILKVAEYNSKVTL
;
A
#
# COMPACT_ATOMS: atom_id res chain seq x y z
N MET A 1 0.22 25.12 27.01
CA MET A 1 0.98 23.84 26.91
C MET A 1 0.11 22.71 27.45
N THR A 2 -0.69 22.08 26.61
CA THR A 2 -1.58 20.97 27.00
C THR A 2 -0.73 19.69 27.04
N LYS A 3 -0.55 19.13 28.23
CA LYS A 3 0.07 17.82 28.44
C LYS A 3 -0.82 16.77 27.78
N ASN A 4 -0.35 16.19 26.67
CA ASN A 4 -0.97 15.00 26.07
C ASN A 4 -0.94 13.86 27.10
N ASP A 5 -2.09 13.61 27.73
CA ASP A 5 -2.27 12.53 28.72
C ASP A 5 -2.36 11.19 27.97
N ASN A 6 -1.19 10.62 27.66
CA ASN A 6 -1.03 9.38 26.90
C ASN A 6 -1.37 8.14 27.76
N SER A 7 -2.57 8.17 28.40
CA SER A 7 -3.04 7.11 29.30
C SER A 7 -3.66 5.91 28.59
N GLU A 8 -3.92 6.00 27.28
CA GLU A 8 -4.54 4.94 26.50
C GLU A 8 -3.52 4.04 25.82
N SER A 9 -3.83 2.76 25.77
CA SER A 9 -3.08 1.74 25.04
C SER A 9 -3.95 1.11 23.97
N PHE A 10 -3.34 0.78 22.83
CA PHE A 10 -3.99 0.18 21.68
C PHE A 10 -3.31 -1.14 21.30
N CYS A 11 -4.09 -2.17 21.05
CA CYS A 11 -3.60 -3.49 20.66
C CYS A 11 -3.56 -3.65 19.13
N PHE A 12 -2.37 -3.79 18.56
CA PHE A 12 -2.19 -4.10 17.13
C PHE A 12 -2.61 -5.53 16.73
N ARG A 13 -3.06 -6.37 17.67
CA ARG A 13 -3.47 -7.76 17.41
C ARG A 13 -4.97 -7.93 17.29
N CYS A 14 -5.73 -7.25 18.17
CA CYS A 14 -7.20 -7.36 18.22
C CYS A 14 -7.92 -6.00 18.22
N TYR A 15 -7.17 -4.91 18.02
CA TYR A 15 -7.66 -3.53 17.91
C TYR A 15 -8.39 -3.01 19.17
N HIS A 16 -8.20 -3.70 20.30
CA HIS A 16 -8.77 -3.27 21.58
C HIS A 16 -7.99 -2.08 22.15
N THR A 17 -8.71 -1.08 22.66
CA THR A 17 -8.16 0.07 23.39
C THR A 17 -8.50 -0.04 24.86
N TRP A 18 -7.57 0.38 25.73
CA TRP A 18 -7.81 0.41 27.19
C TRP A 18 -6.97 1.48 27.87
N LYS A 19 -7.44 1.94 29.02
CA LYS A 19 -6.68 2.86 29.90
C LYS A 19 -5.64 2.08 30.69
N LYS A 20 -4.42 2.60 30.76
CA LYS A 20 -3.36 2.01 31.61
C LYS A 20 -3.72 2.19 33.07
N ARG A 21 -3.65 1.12 33.87
CA ARG A 21 -3.87 1.18 35.31
C ARG A 21 -2.74 1.93 36.04
N VAL A 22 -1.51 1.80 35.54
CA VAL A 22 -0.32 2.47 36.07
C VAL A 22 0.38 3.19 34.93
N LYS A 23 0.51 4.51 35.03
CA LYS A 23 1.08 5.35 33.95
C LYS A 23 2.54 5.00 33.64
N SER A 24 3.32 4.57 34.60
CA SER A 24 4.76 4.30 34.47
C SER A 24 5.12 2.92 33.92
N ARG A 25 4.18 1.95 33.87
CA ARG A 25 4.47 0.60 33.41
C ARG A 25 3.62 0.21 32.20
N PRO A 26 4.22 -0.19 31.08
CA PRO A 26 3.46 -0.74 29.96
C PRO A 26 2.84 -2.09 30.35
N SER A 27 1.64 -2.36 29.87
CA SER A 27 0.99 -3.66 30.06
C SER A 27 1.83 -4.77 29.44
N LYS A 28 2.06 -5.87 30.16
CA LYS A 28 2.77 -7.04 29.61
C LYS A 28 1.97 -7.74 28.53
N PHE A 29 0.64 -7.72 28.63
CA PHE A 29 -0.28 -8.39 27.72
C PHE A 29 -1.48 -7.48 27.40
N CYS A 30 -2.10 -7.70 26.23
CA CYS A 30 -3.40 -7.12 25.93
C CYS A 30 -4.47 -7.72 26.86
N PRO A 31 -5.31 -6.91 27.53
CA PRO A 31 -6.34 -7.44 28.44
C PRO A 31 -7.39 -8.29 27.72
N ARG A 32 -7.65 -8.05 26.42
CA ARG A 32 -8.64 -8.78 25.64
C ARG A 32 -8.08 -10.07 25.01
N CYS A 33 -7.04 -9.97 24.17
CA CYS A 33 -6.52 -11.13 23.43
C CYS A 33 -5.31 -11.82 24.06
N LYS A 34 -4.86 -11.34 25.25
CA LYS A 34 -3.72 -11.87 26.01
C LYS A 34 -2.38 -11.91 25.27
N SER A 35 -2.30 -11.29 24.09
CA SER A 35 -1.06 -11.27 23.30
C SER A 35 0.05 -10.45 24.00
N PRO A 36 1.26 -11.00 24.18
CA PRO A 36 2.42 -10.25 24.66
C PRO A 36 2.96 -9.26 23.60
N TYR A 37 2.57 -9.45 22.33
CA TYR A 37 2.98 -8.61 21.20
C TYR A 37 1.90 -7.56 20.85
N TRP A 38 1.07 -7.18 21.80
CA TRP A 38 -0.04 -6.25 21.58
C TRP A 38 0.39 -4.89 21.03
N ASN A 39 1.58 -4.42 21.43
CA ASN A 39 2.19 -3.14 21.04
C ASN A 39 3.04 -3.23 19.76
N LYS A 40 3.11 -4.41 19.15
CA LYS A 40 3.85 -4.62 17.89
C LYS A 40 2.85 -4.93 16.78
N PRO A 41 2.88 -4.20 15.66
CA PRO A 41 2.05 -4.53 14.51
C PRO A 41 2.31 -5.97 14.04
N ARG A 42 1.36 -6.58 13.36
CA ARG A 42 1.58 -7.90 12.75
C ARG A 42 2.68 -7.78 11.69
N ARG A 43 3.65 -8.68 11.72
CA ARG A 43 4.74 -8.70 10.73
C ARG A 43 4.29 -9.15 9.34
N ARG A 44 3.08 -9.70 9.21
CA ARG A 44 2.54 -10.21 7.93
C ARG A 44 1.20 -9.55 7.64
N VAL A 45 1.06 -9.15 6.39
CA VAL A 45 -0.21 -8.68 5.84
C VAL A 45 -1.19 -9.84 5.81
N SER A 46 -2.43 -9.66 6.28
CA SER A 46 -3.43 -10.72 6.27
C SER A 46 -3.94 -10.98 4.86
N LYS A 47 -4.30 -12.25 4.57
CA LYS A 47 -4.88 -12.67 3.28
C LYS A 47 -6.12 -11.83 2.92
N GLY A 48 -7.00 -11.55 3.89
CA GLY A 48 -8.21 -10.77 3.66
C GLY A 48 -7.94 -9.34 3.19
N ILE A 49 -6.91 -8.67 3.75
CA ILE A 49 -6.51 -7.33 3.30
C ILE A 49 -5.99 -7.38 1.85
N VAL A 50 -5.18 -8.39 1.51
CA VAL A 50 -4.67 -8.54 0.14
C VAL A 50 -5.79 -8.77 -0.85
N LEU A 51 -6.77 -9.62 -0.54
CA LEU A 51 -7.93 -9.90 -1.39
C LEU A 51 -8.77 -8.64 -1.61
N LYS A 52 -9.11 -7.91 -0.55
CA LYS A 52 -9.86 -6.65 -0.66
C LYS A 52 -9.12 -5.62 -1.51
N MET A 53 -7.80 -5.48 -1.33
CA MET A 53 -6.99 -4.58 -2.14
C MET A 53 -6.92 -5.03 -3.60
N LYS A 54 -6.89 -6.34 -3.87
CA LYS A 54 -6.94 -6.89 -5.22
C LYS A 54 -8.22 -6.50 -5.94
N GLU A 55 -9.37 -6.66 -5.31
CA GLU A 55 -10.66 -6.20 -5.84
C GLU A 55 -10.65 -4.70 -6.16
N THR A 56 -10.11 -3.89 -5.24
CA THR A 56 -9.97 -2.45 -5.44
C THR A 56 -9.11 -2.13 -6.66
N ILE A 57 -7.97 -2.79 -6.83
CA ILE A 57 -7.06 -2.57 -7.97
C ILE A 57 -7.72 -2.99 -9.30
N ILE A 58 -8.45 -4.09 -9.32
CA ILE A 58 -9.20 -4.53 -10.50
C ILE A 58 -10.28 -3.49 -10.86
N ASN A 59 -10.99 -2.95 -9.87
CA ASN A 59 -11.99 -1.90 -10.10
C ASN A 59 -11.36 -0.60 -10.63
N ILE A 60 -10.19 -0.20 -10.11
CA ILE A 60 -9.42 0.94 -10.64
C ILE A 60 -9.04 0.69 -12.09
N HIS A 61 -8.50 -0.49 -12.41
CA HIS A 61 -8.17 -0.87 -13.77
C HIS A 61 -9.38 -0.79 -14.71
N ASN A 62 -10.50 -1.40 -14.32
CA ASN A 62 -11.72 -1.39 -15.12
C ASN A 62 -12.25 0.04 -15.34
N THR A 63 -12.15 0.90 -14.34
CA THR A 63 -12.51 2.32 -14.46
C THR A 63 -11.59 3.04 -15.45
N ILE A 64 -10.29 2.78 -15.41
CA ILE A 64 -9.32 3.36 -16.35
C ILE A 64 -9.65 2.94 -17.78
N ILE A 65 -9.89 1.63 -18.02
CA ILE A 65 -10.25 1.13 -19.35
C ILE A 65 -11.55 1.76 -19.84
N LYS A 66 -12.56 1.86 -18.97
CA LYS A 66 -13.84 2.50 -19.31
C LYS A 66 -13.68 3.97 -19.73
N LEU A 67 -12.80 4.72 -19.08
CA LEU A 67 -12.62 6.17 -19.30
C LEU A 67 -11.66 6.49 -20.44
N SER A 68 -10.63 5.69 -20.65
CA SER A 68 -9.54 5.98 -21.59
C SER A 68 -9.43 5.01 -22.76
N GLY A 69 -10.36 4.06 -22.86
CA GLY A 69 -10.34 3.01 -23.88
C GLY A 69 -9.32 1.92 -23.58
N GLY A 70 -9.42 0.83 -24.32
CA GLY A 70 -8.57 -0.36 -24.22
C GLY A 70 -9.40 -1.63 -24.00
N GLU A 71 -8.71 -2.74 -23.80
CA GLU A 71 -9.30 -4.06 -23.66
C GLU A 71 -9.32 -4.51 -22.19
N TYR A 72 -10.49 -5.00 -21.75
CA TYR A 72 -10.65 -5.60 -20.43
C TYR A 72 -10.01 -6.99 -20.37
N GLY A 73 -9.55 -7.38 -19.22
CA GLY A 73 -9.12 -8.74 -18.97
C GLY A 73 -7.94 -8.81 -18.01
N ILE A 74 -7.88 -9.91 -17.27
CA ILE A 74 -6.81 -10.23 -16.34
C ILE A 74 -6.01 -11.39 -16.93
N ARG A 75 -4.70 -11.22 -17.11
CA ARG A 75 -3.77 -12.26 -17.57
C ARG A 75 -3.18 -13.06 -16.43
N ASP A 76 -2.86 -12.38 -15.30
CA ASP A 76 -2.18 -13.01 -14.17
C ASP A 76 -2.80 -12.53 -12.84
N ASP A 77 -3.87 -13.21 -12.44
CA ASP A 77 -4.59 -12.94 -11.18
C ASP A 77 -3.72 -13.25 -9.94
N GLY A 78 -2.94 -14.32 -10.00
CA GLY A 78 -2.02 -14.69 -8.93
C GLY A 78 -0.86 -13.70 -8.77
N GLY A 79 -0.36 -13.18 -9.89
CA GLY A 79 0.65 -12.13 -9.91
C GLY A 79 0.17 -10.83 -9.28
N ILE A 80 -1.07 -10.41 -9.56
CA ILE A 80 -1.70 -9.25 -8.90
C ILE A 80 -1.70 -9.45 -7.39
N TYR A 81 -2.19 -10.60 -6.90
CA TYR A 81 -2.20 -10.93 -5.48
C TYR A 81 -0.81 -10.84 -4.84
N ASN A 82 0.20 -11.44 -5.48
CA ASN A 82 1.57 -11.45 -4.96
C ASN A 82 2.19 -10.04 -4.92
N SER A 83 1.95 -9.23 -5.93
CA SER A 83 2.46 -7.85 -5.98
C SER A 83 1.83 -6.97 -4.92
N ILE A 84 0.52 -7.12 -4.67
CA ILE A 84 -0.15 -6.44 -3.57
C ILE A 84 0.43 -6.87 -2.22
N TYR A 85 0.63 -8.18 -2.03
CA TYR A 85 1.24 -8.68 -0.79
C TYR A 85 2.62 -8.08 -0.55
N LYS A 86 3.47 -8.02 -1.59
CA LYS A 86 4.79 -7.37 -1.54
C LYS A 86 4.69 -5.88 -1.22
N LEU A 87 3.81 -5.15 -1.92
CA LEU A 87 3.62 -3.71 -1.76
C LEU A 87 3.16 -3.36 -0.34
N LEU A 88 2.18 -4.06 0.20
CA LEU A 88 1.69 -3.82 1.56
C LEU A 88 2.76 -4.15 2.62
N ASN A 89 3.57 -5.20 2.41
CA ASN A 89 4.70 -5.48 3.30
C ASN A 89 5.82 -4.43 3.16
N TYR A 90 6.06 -3.92 1.94
CA TYR A 90 7.03 -2.86 1.70
C TYR A 90 6.59 -1.55 2.38
N GLN A 91 5.33 -1.14 2.18
CA GLN A 91 4.73 0.02 2.85
C GLN A 91 4.87 -0.08 4.37
N TYR A 92 4.57 -1.25 4.93
CA TYR A 92 4.70 -1.47 6.37
C TYR A 92 6.11 -1.21 6.91
N ARG A 93 7.15 -1.55 6.13
CA ARG A 93 8.56 -1.36 6.52
C ARG A 93 9.07 0.06 6.26
N ASN A 94 8.46 0.77 5.30
CA ASN A 94 8.94 2.05 4.77
C ASN A 94 7.96 3.22 5.01
N GLN A 95 7.17 3.18 6.07
CA GLN A 95 6.12 4.18 6.38
C GLN A 95 6.62 5.63 6.40
N LYS A 96 7.91 5.85 6.66
CA LYS A 96 8.52 7.19 6.73
C LYS A 96 8.94 7.76 5.37
N ASN A 97 8.91 6.93 4.32
CA ASN A 97 9.38 7.27 2.97
C ASN A 97 8.29 6.98 1.93
N PRO A 98 7.24 7.83 1.84
CA PRO A 98 6.10 7.61 0.94
C PRO A 98 6.52 7.59 -0.53
N GLU A 99 7.55 8.33 -0.92
CA GLU A 99 8.10 8.36 -2.28
C GLU A 99 8.60 6.96 -2.69
N ASN A 100 9.32 6.29 -1.80
CA ASN A 100 9.82 4.94 -2.04
C ASN A 100 8.67 3.92 -2.17
N ILE A 101 7.54 4.14 -1.45
CA ILE A 101 6.35 3.29 -1.58
C ILE A 101 5.73 3.48 -2.96
N GLY A 102 5.60 4.73 -3.42
CA GLY A 102 5.11 5.07 -4.76
C GLY A 102 5.99 4.49 -5.86
N ALA A 103 7.32 4.63 -5.75
CA ALA A 103 8.29 4.07 -6.69
C ALA A 103 8.21 2.54 -6.75
N PHE A 104 8.12 1.88 -5.59
CA PHE A 104 7.96 0.43 -5.52
C PHE A 104 6.66 -0.02 -6.20
N ALA A 105 5.54 0.66 -5.91
CA ALA A 105 4.25 0.35 -6.52
C ALA A 105 4.30 0.50 -8.04
N LEU A 106 4.84 1.62 -8.54
CA LEU A 106 4.96 1.88 -9.96
C LEU A 106 5.81 0.80 -10.65
N ASN A 107 7.00 0.51 -10.11
CA ASN A 107 7.91 -0.48 -10.68
C ASN A 107 7.31 -1.90 -10.69
N GLU A 108 6.66 -2.31 -9.60
CA GLU A 108 6.06 -3.65 -9.49
C GLU A 108 4.89 -3.84 -10.46
N PHE A 109 4.06 -2.81 -10.69
CA PHE A 109 2.88 -2.93 -11.55
C PHE A 109 3.14 -2.51 -13.01
N ALA A 110 4.08 -1.62 -13.31
CA ALA A 110 4.36 -1.19 -14.68
C ALA A 110 5.13 -2.23 -15.51
N LYS A 111 6.02 -2.99 -14.85
CA LYS A 111 6.87 -3.99 -15.52
C LYS A 111 6.18 -5.32 -15.77
N ARG A 112 5.03 -5.55 -15.16
CA ARG A 112 4.32 -6.81 -15.23
C ARG A 112 3.02 -6.64 -16.00
N HIS A 113 2.72 -7.60 -16.86
CA HIS A 113 1.55 -7.60 -17.73
C HIS A 113 0.40 -8.36 -17.06
N TYR A 114 -0.11 -7.83 -15.94
CA TYR A 114 -1.21 -8.45 -15.18
C TYR A 114 -2.55 -8.37 -15.88
N PHE A 115 -2.74 -7.33 -16.70
CA PHE A 115 -3.97 -7.08 -17.45
C PHE A 115 -3.69 -7.22 -18.96
N VAL A 116 -4.75 -7.40 -19.74
CA VAL A 116 -4.66 -7.46 -21.20
C VAL A 116 -4.16 -6.13 -21.74
N ASP A 117 -4.74 -5.02 -21.28
CA ASP A 117 -4.33 -3.66 -21.61
C ASP A 117 -4.29 -2.77 -20.36
N GLY A 118 -3.88 -1.50 -20.48
CA GLY A 118 -3.92 -0.52 -19.41
C GLY A 118 -2.94 -0.72 -18.26
N ASN A 119 -1.99 -1.65 -18.34
CA ASN A 119 -1.05 -1.97 -17.27
C ASN A 119 -0.28 -0.74 -16.76
N LYS A 120 0.27 0.07 -17.66
CA LYS A 120 1.04 1.28 -17.32
C LYS A 120 0.17 2.35 -16.66
N ARG A 121 -1.05 2.58 -17.19
CA ARG A 121 -2.04 3.52 -16.64
C ARG A 121 -2.47 3.10 -15.23
N THR A 122 -2.71 1.81 -15.04
CA THR A 122 -3.08 1.23 -13.74
C THR A 122 -1.93 1.35 -12.74
N ALA A 123 -0.69 1.04 -13.15
CA ALA A 123 0.48 1.17 -12.29
C ALA A 123 0.67 2.60 -11.77
N TYR A 124 0.49 3.60 -12.63
CA TYR A 124 0.55 5.00 -12.26
C TYR A 124 -0.54 5.39 -11.25
N ALA A 125 -1.77 4.98 -11.50
CA ALA A 125 -2.89 5.25 -10.59
C ALA A 125 -2.64 4.62 -9.20
N ILE A 126 -2.17 3.37 -9.15
CA ILE A 126 -1.82 2.69 -7.91
C ILE A 126 -0.72 3.45 -7.16
N ALA A 127 0.38 3.81 -7.85
CA ALA A 127 1.47 4.55 -7.24
C ALA A 127 1.00 5.89 -6.66
N LYS A 128 0.21 6.65 -7.42
CA LYS A 128 -0.36 7.93 -6.99
C LYS A 128 -1.27 7.79 -5.77
N ILE A 129 -2.13 6.75 -5.75
CA ILE A 129 -3.02 6.46 -4.61
C ILE A 129 -2.21 6.10 -3.37
N PHE A 130 -1.18 5.25 -3.50
CA PHE A 130 -0.35 4.86 -2.35
C PHE A 130 0.46 6.05 -1.81
N MET A 131 0.96 6.94 -2.65
CA MET A 131 1.58 8.17 -2.20
C MET A 131 0.59 9.06 -1.46
N LEU A 132 -0.62 9.26 -2.03
CA LEU A 132 -1.66 10.10 -1.43
C LEU A 132 -2.11 9.60 -0.05
N ILE A 133 -2.33 8.30 0.11
CA ILE A 133 -2.67 7.67 1.40
C ILE A 133 -1.57 7.93 2.44
N ASN A 134 -0.31 8.00 2.01
CA ASN A 134 0.83 8.30 2.87
C ASN A 134 1.14 9.81 2.94
N ARG A 135 0.17 10.69 2.61
CA ARG A 135 0.25 12.16 2.68
C ARG A 135 1.35 12.77 1.80
N CYS A 136 1.69 12.11 0.71
CA CYS A 136 2.62 12.59 -0.29
C CYS A 136 1.90 12.80 -1.63
N HIS A 137 2.12 13.93 -2.27
CA HIS A 137 1.51 14.29 -3.54
C HIS A 137 2.55 14.23 -4.66
N LEU A 138 2.30 13.42 -5.66
CA LEU A 138 3.09 13.41 -6.88
C LEU A 138 2.69 14.63 -7.74
N LYS A 139 3.54 15.66 -7.75
CA LYS A 139 3.40 16.83 -8.61
C LYS A 139 4.20 16.61 -9.88
N ILE A 140 3.55 16.07 -10.89
CA ILE A 140 4.15 15.84 -12.21
C ILE A 140 3.11 16.22 -13.28
N GLN A 141 3.55 16.85 -14.35
CA GLN A 141 2.67 17.16 -15.49
C GLN A 141 2.33 15.87 -16.25
N TYR A 142 1.16 15.83 -16.88
CA TYR A 142 0.65 14.62 -17.56
C TYR A 142 1.62 14.07 -18.59
N LYS A 143 2.22 14.93 -19.42
CA LYS A 143 3.18 14.51 -20.45
C LYS A 143 4.43 13.88 -19.86
N GLU A 144 5.01 14.52 -18.86
CA GLU A 144 6.18 14.00 -18.13
C GLU A 144 5.87 12.67 -17.42
N ALA A 145 4.63 12.52 -16.89
CA ALA A 145 4.19 11.26 -16.28
C ALA A 145 4.16 10.11 -17.29
N ILE A 146 3.68 10.36 -18.52
CA ILE A 146 3.68 9.34 -19.58
C ILE A 146 5.11 8.92 -19.93
N ASP A 147 6.00 9.87 -20.21
CA ASP A 147 7.39 9.60 -20.57
C ASP A 147 8.12 8.84 -19.47
N PHE A 148 7.88 9.22 -18.22
CA PHE A 148 8.44 8.55 -17.06
C PHE A 148 7.94 7.09 -16.92
N ILE A 149 6.64 6.85 -17.10
CA ILE A 149 6.06 5.50 -16.99
C ILE A 149 6.57 4.61 -18.13
N LEU A 150 6.73 5.15 -19.33
CA LEU A 150 7.30 4.41 -20.45
C LEU A 150 8.73 3.95 -20.15
N LYS A 151 9.58 4.85 -19.62
CA LYS A 151 10.95 4.53 -19.18
C LYS A 151 10.99 3.49 -18.07
N VAL A 152 10.07 3.58 -17.08
CA VAL A 152 9.97 2.59 -15.99
C VAL A 152 9.57 1.22 -16.50
N ALA A 153 8.69 1.16 -17.51
CA ALA A 153 8.22 -0.09 -18.09
C ALA A 153 9.27 -0.76 -19.00
N GLU A 154 10.26 -0.02 -19.50
CA GLU A 154 11.40 -0.58 -20.18
C GLU A 154 12.23 -1.45 -19.23
N TYR A 155 12.63 -2.62 -19.72
CA TYR A 155 13.04 -3.79 -18.91
C TYR A 155 14.21 -3.59 -17.93
N ASN A 156 15.00 -2.51 -18.05
CA ASN A 156 16.26 -2.32 -17.33
C ASN A 156 16.37 -1.06 -16.44
N SER A 157 15.32 -0.28 -16.28
CA SER A 157 15.41 0.93 -15.47
C SER A 157 15.24 0.64 -13.98
N LYS A 158 16.28 0.87 -13.19
CA LYS A 158 16.14 1.07 -11.75
C LYS A 158 15.47 2.43 -11.56
N VAL A 159 14.27 2.45 -10.99
CA VAL A 159 13.58 3.70 -10.66
C VAL A 159 14.11 4.20 -9.33
N THR A 160 14.89 5.26 -9.38
CA THR A 160 15.13 6.18 -8.26
C THR A 160 14.23 7.38 -8.47
N LEU A 161 13.34 7.64 -7.53
CA LEU A 161 12.55 8.88 -7.46
C LEU A 161 13.35 9.94 -6.73
#